data_971e05a61ee19b6d4e39505b87657a40
#
_entry.id   971e05a61ee19b6d4e39505b87657a40
#
_cell.length_a   1.000
_cell.length_b   1.000
_cell.length_c   1.000
_cell.angle_alpha   90.00
_cell.angle_beta   90.00
_cell.angle_gamma   90.00
#
_symmetry.space_group_name_H-M   'P 1'
#
loop_
_entity.id
_entity.type
_entity.pdbx_description
1 polymer ?
#
loop_
_entity_poly.entity_id
_entity_poly.type
_entity_poly.pdbx_seq_one_letter_code
_entity_poly.pdbx_strand_id
1 'polypeptide(L)'
;MSRVVNGFLPTFLDDKSRKIEVIVNDSMKPCTDGKTIYVSLIQDFLEDGWTVSEWMIALKAVTAHEAEHVNSSNFTDVEEIRTWYGKYLADTYNLDPTIGVNIAADAQNIVEDGRIERIAVQRRPGMVLPFRILNEVIRDGTTITGKNPTKQGEYHDFWGNV
;
A
#
# COMPACT_ATOMS: atom_id res chain seq x y z
N MET A 1 -5.54 16.34 -9.38
CA MET A 1 -5.12 15.27 -8.51
C MET A 1 -3.60 15.22 -8.31
N SER A 2 -2.78 15.08 -9.34
CA SER A 2 -1.31 15.07 -9.20
C SER A 2 -0.75 16.26 -8.39
N ARG A 3 -1.37 17.46 -8.49
CA ARG A 3 -1.00 18.62 -7.65
C ARG A 3 -1.22 18.40 -6.16
N VAL A 4 -2.25 17.64 -5.78
CA VAL A 4 -2.56 17.35 -4.37
C VAL A 4 -1.55 16.37 -3.82
N VAL A 5 -1.26 15.29 -4.53
CA VAL A 5 -0.24 14.29 -4.14
C VAL A 5 1.14 14.93 -4.09
N ASN A 6 1.50 15.74 -5.09
CA ASN A 6 2.75 16.49 -5.10
C ASN A 6 2.85 17.50 -3.93
N GLY A 7 1.70 17.98 -3.41
CA GLY A 7 1.66 18.82 -2.21
C GLY A 7 1.94 18.04 -0.92
N PHE A 8 1.53 16.78 -0.85
CA PHE A 8 1.77 15.92 0.32
C PHE A 8 3.17 15.29 0.31
N LEU A 9 3.63 14.83 -0.84
CA LEU A 9 4.84 14.01 -0.99
C LEU A 9 6.06 14.59 -0.27
N PRO A 10 6.43 15.89 -0.40
CA PRO A 10 7.62 16.44 0.25
C PRO A 10 7.57 16.38 1.78
N THR A 11 6.37 16.21 2.36
CA THR A 11 6.22 16.09 3.83
C THR A 11 6.57 14.69 4.34
N PHE A 12 6.63 13.71 3.45
CA PHE A 12 6.87 12.31 3.76
C PHE A 12 8.26 11.82 3.33
N LEU A 13 8.92 12.50 2.40
CA LEU A 13 10.28 12.16 2.00
C LEU A 13 11.31 12.62 3.04
N ASP A 14 12.23 11.73 3.39
CA ASP A 14 13.37 12.04 4.27
C ASP A 14 14.36 12.96 3.56
N ASP A 15 14.68 12.65 2.30
CA ASP A 15 15.49 13.50 1.43
C ASP A 15 14.58 14.32 0.48
N LYS A 16 14.35 15.58 0.83
CA LYS A 16 13.53 16.51 0.06
C LYS A 16 14.17 16.94 -1.28
N SER A 17 15.44 16.68 -1.48
CA SER A 17 16.12 16.93 -2.76
C SER A 17 15.83 15.83 -3.78
N ARG A 18 15.34 14.68 -3.35
CA ARG A 18 15.01 13.53 -4.19
C ARG A 18 13.85 13.88 -5.12
N LYS A 19 14.11 13.79 -6.40
CA LYS A 19 13.05 13.99 -7.41
C LYS A 19 12.29 12.68 -7.59
N ILE A 20 11.08 12.64 -7.06
CA ILE A 20 10.16 11.52 -7.23
C ILE A 20 9.07 11.96 -8.20
N GLU A 21 8.88 11.20 -9.26
CA GLU A 21 7.78 11.39 -10.17
C GLU A 21 6.48 10.82 -9.56
N VAL A 22 5.38 11.51 -9.74
CA VAL A 22 4.06 11.02 -9.32
C VAL A 22 3.16 10.88 -10.54
N ILE A 23 2.76 9.65 -10.79
CA ILE A 23 1.84 9.29 -11.87
C ILE A 23 0.50 8.87 -11.25
N VAL A 24 -0.56 9.56 -11.67
CA VAL A 24 -1.92 9.16 -11.31
C VAL A 24 -2.45 8.25 -12.40
N ASN A 25 -2.76 7.01 -12.04
CA ASN A 25 -3.21 5.98 -12.98
C ASN A 25 -4.34 5.15 -12.35
N ASP A 26 -5.53 5.23 -12.95
CA ASP A 26 -6.72 4.54 -12.42
C ASP A 26 -6.70 3.02 -12.68
N SER A 27 -5.82 2.56 -13.57
CA SER A 27 -5.72 1.15 -13.96
C SER A 27 -4.69 0.35 -13.14
N MET A 28 -3.96 1.00 -12.24
CA MET A 28 -2.90 0.36 -11.45
C MET A 28 -3.19 0.50 -9.96
N LYS A 29 -2.86 -0.55 -9.20
CA LYS A 29 -2.78 -0.42 -7.74
C LYS A 29 -1.68 0.59 -7.37
N PRO A 30 -1.83 1.32 -6.26
CA PRO A 30 -0.74 2.14 -5.75
C PRO A 30 0.53 1.32 -5.60
N CYS A 31 1.65 1.85 -6.05
CA CYS A 31 2.96 1.20 -5.93
C CYS A 31 4.09 2.19 -6.22
N THR A 32 5.31 1.80 -5.88
CA THR A 32 6.52 2.55 -6.24
C THR A 32 7.68 1.64 -6.64
N ASP A 33 8.55 2.14 -7.50
CA ASP A 33 9.84 1.54 -7.83
C ASP A 33 11.02 2.27 -7.16
N GLY A 34 10.71 3.18 -6.22
CA GLY A 34 11.67 4.04 -5.55
C GLY A 34 12.05 5.32 -6.29
N LYS A 35 11.58 5.52 -7.52
CA LYS A 35 11.77 6.71 -8.35
C LYS A 35 10.47 7.34 -8.78
N THR A 36 9.46 6.50 -9.00
CA THR A 36 8.12 6.89 -9.41
C THR A 36 7.12 6.35 -8.38
N ILE A 37 6.18 7.17 -7.98
CA ILE A 37 5.03 6.76 -7.16
C ILE A 37 3.81 6.76 -8.06
N TYR A 38 3.18 5.59 -8.17
CA TYR A 38 1.91 5.42 -8.85
C TYR A 38 0.78 5.50 -7.82
N VAL A 39 -0.15 6.42 -8.05
CA VAL A 39 -1.32 6.60 -7.18
C VAL A 39 -2.57 6.33 -7.99
N SER A 40 -3.40 5.43 -7.52
CA SER A 40 -4.70 5.17 -8.13
C SER A 40 -5.73 6.21 -7.65
N LEU A 41 -6.50 6.72 -8.59
CA LEU A 41 -7.74 7.45 -8.31
C LEU A 41 -8.85 6.43 -8.11
N ILE A 42 -9.13 6.13 -6.89
CA ILE A 42 -10.20 5.20 -6.57
C ILE A 42 -11.52 6.00 -6.61
N GLN A 43 -12.00 6.31 -7.83
CA GLN A 43 -13.26 7.05 -8.02
C GLN A 43 -14.46 6.27 -7.47
N ASP A 44 -14.39 4.95 -7.55
CA ASP A 44 -15.44 4.05 -7.10
C ASP A 44 -15.80 4.23 -5.61
N PHE A 45 -14.86 4.70 -4.79
CA PHE A 45 -15.11 4.93 -3.37
C PHE A 45 -16.06 6.10 -3.07
N LEU A 46 -16.14 7.10 -3.95
CA LEU A 46 -17.10 8.19 -3.79
C LEU A 46 -18.54 7.71 -4.05
N GLU A 47 -18.70 6.67 -4.87
CA GLU A 47 -19.99 6.04 -5.14
C GLU A 47 -20.43 5.16 -3.99
N ASP A 48 -19.50 4.65 -3.16
CA ASP A 48 -19.75 3.79 -2.00
C ASP A 48 -20.08 4.56 -0.70
N GLY A 49 -20.29 5.86 -0.80
CA GLY A 49 -20.70 6.69 0.34
C GLY A 49 -19.55 7.26 1.18
N TRP A 50 -18.31 7.16 0.71
CA TRP A 50 -17.19 7.85 1.32
C TRP A 50 -17.25 9.35 1.06
N THR A 51 -17.00 10.13 2.10
CA THR A 51 -16.91 11.58 1.95
C THR A 51 -15.61 12.02 1.26
N VAL A 52 -15.63 13.18 0.62
CA VAL A 52 -14.41 13.78 0.03
C VAL A 52 -13.29 13.91 1.07
N SER A 53 -13.64 14.20 2.34
CA SER A 53 -12.66 14.31 3.42
C SER A 53 -11.99 12.98 3.72
N GLU A 54 -12.74 11.89 3.83
CA GLU A 54 -12.21 10.55 4.06
C GLU A 54 -11.34 10.09 2.89
N TRP A 55 -11.80 10.35 1.66
CA TRP A 55 -11.01 10.08 0.48
C TRP A 55 -9.69 10.86 0.45
N MET A 56 -9.69 12.14 0.84
CA MET A 56 -8.46 12.94 0.94
C MET A 56 -7.50 12.40 2.01
N ILE A 57 -8.04 11.88 3.11
CA ILE A 57 -7.24 11.24 4.16
C ILE A 57 -6.63 9.93 3.65
N ALA A 58 -7.41 9.11 2.94
CA ALA A 58 -6.91 7.88 2.32
C ALA A 58 -5.83 8.18 1.27
N LEU A 59 -6.03 9.17 0.41
CA LEU A 59 -5.03 9.61 -0.56
C LEU A 59 -3.71 10.06 0.11
N LYS A 60 -3.82 10.79 1.22
CA LYS A 60 -2.66 11.17 2.01
C LYS A 60 -1.95 9.94 2.61
N ALA A 61 -2.72 8.96 3.07
CA ALA A 61 -2.17 7.72 3.62
C ALA A 61 -1.45 6.89 2.55
N VAL A 62 -2.04 6.71 1.37
CA VAL A 62 -1.38 6.06 0.22
C VAL A 62 -0.08 6.78 -0.14
N THR A 63 -0.12 8.11 -0.23
CA THR A 63 1.09 8.89 -0.54
C THR A 63 2.19 8.69 0.51
N ALA A 64 1.82 8.64 1.79
CA ALA A 64 2.77 8.40 2.87
C ALA A 64 3.33 6.97 2.85
N HIS A 65 2.49 5.97 2.53
CA HIS A 65 2.87 4.58 2.37
C HIS A 65 3.93 4.43 1.27
N GLU A 66 3.64 4.91 0.07
CA GLU A 66 4.58 4.83 -1.04
C GLU A 66 5.86 5.64 -0.80
N ALA A 67 5.76 6.80 -0.15
CA ALA A 67 6.92 7.58 0.25
C ALA A 67 7.79 6.86 1.29
N GLU A 68 7.19 6.07 2.19
CA GLU A 68 7.96 5.29 3.15
C GLU A 68 8.67 4.11 2.50
N HIS A 69 8.11 3.48 1.46
CA HIS A 69 8.85 2.55 0.61
C HIS A 69 10.08 3.23 -0.04
N VAL A 70 9.89 4.44 -0.59
CA VAL A 70 11.02 5.22 -1.16
C VAL A 70 12.11 5.50 -0.14
N ASN A 71 11.74 5.76 1.13
CA ASN A 71 12.68 6.08 2.19
C ASN A 71 13.39 4.84 2.77
N SER A 72 12.68 3.72 2.85
CA SER A 72 13.04 2.62 3.76
C SER A 72 13.15 1.24 3.12
N SER A 73 12.69 1.05 1.86
CA SER A 73 12.80 -0.23 1.17
C SER A 73 14.05 -0.31 0.32
N ASN A 74 14.70 -1.48 0.34
CA ASN A 74 15.76 -1.82 -0.59
C ASN A 74 15.17 -2.69 -1.73
N PHE A 75 14.84 -2.06 -2.83
CA PHE A 75 14.19 -2.72 -3.98
C PHE A 75 15.02 -3.84 -4.60
N THR A 76 16.37 -3.78 -4.49
CA THR A 76 17.24 -4.85 -4.97
C THR A 76 17.11 -6.09 -4.11
N ASP A 77 17.19 -5.95 -2.79
CA ASP A 77 17.03 -7.07 -1.85
C ASP A 77 15.62 -7.67 -1.94
N VAL A 78 14.60 -6.83 -2.14
CA VAL A 78 13.20 -7.24 -2.35
C VAL A 78 13.10 -8.20 -3.54
N GLU A 79 13.71 -7.87 -4.67
CA GLU A 79 13.65 -8.70 -5.88
C GLU A 79 14.45 -10.01 -5.73
N GLU A 80 15.61 -9.94 -5.09
CA GLU A 80 16.42 -11.14 -4.82
C GLU A 80 15.69 -12.12 -3.91
N ILE A 81 15.10 -11.63 -2.80
CA ILE A 81 14.33 -12.46 -1.86
C ILE A 81 13.13 -13.09 -2.55
N ARG A 82 12.38 -12.32 -3.34
CA ARG A 82 11.22 -12.80 -4.10
C ARG A 82 11.60 -13.95 -5.04
N THR A 83 12.67 -13.75 -5.79
CA THR A 83 13.16 -14.75 -6.75
C THR A 83 13.61 -16.01 -6.04
N TRP A 84 14.40 -15.88 -4.99
CA TRP A 84 14.91 -17.01 -4.22
C TRP A 84 13.77 -17.79 -3.54
N TYR A 85 12.88 -17.09 -2.86
CA TYR A 85 11.79 -17.72 -2.13
C TYR A 85 10.74 -18.32 -3.07
N GLY A 86 10.46 -17.66 -4.20
CA GLY A 86 9.60 -18.19 -5.23
C GLY A 86 10.09 -19.51 -5.79
N LYS A 87 11.40 -19.60 -6.08
CA LYS A 87 12.02 -20.85 -6.50
C LYS A 87 11.93 -21.93 -5.41
N TYR A 88 12.23 -21.58 -4.17
CA TYR A 88 12.13 -22.52 -3.03
C TYR A 88 10.70 -23.08 -2.91
N LEU A 89 9.66 -22.25 -3.02
CA LEU A 89 8.28 -22.70 -2.97
C LEU A 89 7.94 -23.63 -4.15
N ALA A 90 8.34 -23.25 -5.36
CA ALA A 90 8.09 -24.06 -6.56
C ALA A 90 8.74 -25.45 -6.41
N ASP A 91 9.99 -25.52 -6.02
CA ASP A 91 10.74 -26.77 -5.84
C ASP A 91 10.16 -27.63 -4.70
N THR A 92 9.81 -27.01 -3.56
CA THR A 92 9.34 -27.72 -2.36
C THR A 92 7.94 -28.32 -2.54
N TYR A 93 7.04 -27.58 -3.18
CA TYR A 93 5.64 -27.95 -3.34
C TYR A 93 5.26 -28.42 -4.74
N ASN A 94 6.26 -28.61 -5.61
CA ASN A 94 6.07 -29.01 -7.01
C ASN A 94 5.07 -28.11 -7.75
N LEU A 95 5.24 -26.79 -7.59
CA LEU A 95 4.41 -25.77 -8.23
C LEU A 95 5.05 -25.32 -9.54
N ASP A 96 4.21 -24.74 -10.40
CA ASP A 96 4.73 -23.94 -11.51
C ASP A 96 5.61 -22.79 -10.96
N PRO A 97 6.81 -22.54 -11.52
CA PRO A 97 7.70 -21.48 -11.05
C PRO A 97 7.05 -20.10 -10.94
N THR A 98 6.14 -19.79 -11.86
CA THR A 98 5.39 -18.52 -11.86
C THR A 98 4.49 -18.42 -10.63
N ILE A 99 3.83 -19.52 -10.25
CA ILE A 99 2.99 -19.58 -9.05
C ILE A 99 3.84 -19.38 -7.81
N GLY A 100 5.00 -20.05 -7.72
CA GLY A 100 5.93 -19.87 -6.61
C GLY A 100 6.36 -18.40 -6.43
N VAL A 101 6.73 -17.74 -7.54
CA VAL A 101 7.13 -16.33 -7.52
C VAL A 101 5.97 -15.41 -7.11
N ASN A 102 4.76 -15.67 -7.60
CA ASN A 102 3.59 -14.85 -7.24
C ASN A 102 3.26 -14.98 -5.74
N ILE A 103 3.27 -16.20 -5.19
CA ILE A 103 3.06 -16.42 -3.74
C ILE A 103 4.15 -15.70 -2.93
N ALA A 104 5.41 -15.79 -3.36
CA ALA A 104 6.51 -15.11 -2.69
C ALA A 104 6.35 -13.58 -2.74
N ALA A 105 5.90 -13.04 -3.88
CA ALA A 105 5.65 -11.62 -4.05
C ALA A 105 4.52 -11.13 -3.14
N ASP A 106 3.40 -11.85 -3.07
CA ASP A 106 2.27 -11.49 -2.21
C ASP A 106 2.67 -11.55 -0.73
N ALA A 107 3.33 -12.61 -0.30
CA ALA A 107 3.81 -12.76 1.08
C ALA A 107 4.79 -11.64 1.47
N GLN A 108 5.71 -11.32 0.57
CA GLN A 108 6.68 -10.26 0.79
C GLN A 108 6.02 -8.89 0.86
N ASN A 109 5.07 -8.58 -0.02
CA ASN A 109 4.34 -7.31 0.03
C ASN A 109 3.64 -7.15 1.37
N ILE A 110 2.93 -8.18 1.86
CA ILE A 110 2.25 -8.12 3.16
C ILE A 110 3.22 -7.80 4.30
N VAL A 111 4.37 -8.45 4.34
CA VAL A 111 5.38 -8.24 5.39
C VAL A 111 6.02 -6.86 5.27
N GLU A 112 6.37 -6.47 4.06
CA GLU A 112 7.03 -5.19 3.81
C GLU A 112 6.09 -4.02 4.08
N ASP A 113 4.82 -4.09 3.64
CA ASP A 113 3.80 -3.08 3.91
C ASP A 113 3.60 -2.89 5.42
N GLY A 114 3.47 -4.00 6.17
CA GLY A 114 3.40 -3.93 7.63
C GLY A 114 4.64 -3.29 8.27
N ARG A 115 5.84 -3.58 7.73
CA ARG A 115 7.08 -2.98 8.21
C ARG A 115 7.14 -1.48 7.95
N ILE A 116 6.84 -1.03 6.74
CA ILE A 116 6.94 0.38 6.38
C ILE A 116 5.83 1.23 7.04
N GLU A 117 4.62 0.70 7.19
CA GLU A 117 3.56 1.38 7.92
C GLU A 117 3.92 1.59 9.39
N ARG A 118 4.52 0.57 10.03
CA ARG A 118 5.03 0.69 11.39
C ARG A 118 6.09 1.80 11.50
N ILE A 119 7.04 1.86 10.58
CA ILE A 119 8.07 2.91 10.54
C ILE A 119 7.42 4.27 10.32
N ALA A 120 6.48 4.38 9.38
CA ALA A 120 5.77 5.62 9.10
C ALA A 120 5.02 6.15 10.32
N VAL A 121 4.34 5.29 11.07
CA VAL A 121 3.64 5.65 12.32
C VAL A 121 4.61 6.06 13.42
N GLN A 122 5.74 5.35 13.58
CA GLN A 122 6.77 5.71 14.57
C GLN A 122 7.37 7.08 14.28
N ARG A 123 7.63 7.40 13.01
CA ARG A 123 8.17 8.70 12.59
C ARG A 123 7.12 9.82 12.65
N ARG A 124 5.86 9.47 12.38
CA ARG A 124 4.74 10.42 12.25
C ARG A 124 3.48 9.85 12.92
N PRO A 125 3.36 9.94 14.25
CA PRO A 125 2.23 9.34 14.99
C PRO A 125 0.84 9.79 14.51
N GLY A 126 0.74 10.97 13.87
CA GLY A 126 -0.50 11.44 13.23
C GLY A 126 -0.96 10.61 12.03
N MET A 127 -0.18 9.62 11.57
CA MET A 127 -0.55 8.74 10.46
C MET A 127 -1.38 7.50 10.89
N VAL A 128 -1.57 7.25 12.18
CA VAL A 128 -2.39 6.12 12.66
C VAL A 128 -3.80 6.17 12.09
N LEU A 129 -4.50 7.30 12.22
CA LEU A 129 -5.86 7.45 11.69
C LEU A 129 -5.91 7.41 10.15
N PRO A 130 -5.03 8.11 9.40
CA PRO A 130 -4.96 7.97 7.96
C PRO A 130 -4.79 6.52 7.48
N PHE A 131 -3.88 5.74 8.06
CA PHE A 131 -3.70 4.34 7.67
C PHE A 131 -4.91 3.48 8.04
N ARG A 132 -5.56 3.73 9.18
CA ARG A 132 -6.81 3.04 9.52
C ARG A 132 -7.87 3.27 8.43
N ILE A 133 -8.09 4.51 8.02
CA ILE A 133 -9.06 4.85 6.97
C ILE A 133 -8.65 4.21 5.65
N LEU A 134 -7.37 4.24 5.28
CA LEU A 134 -6.89 3.56 4.07
C LEU A 134 -7.19 2.06 4.08
N ASN A 135 -6.93 1.39 5.21
CA ASN A 135 -7.21 -0.04 5.36
C ASN A 135 -8.71 -0.35 5.27
N GLU A 136 -9.57 0.53 5.80
CA GLU A 136 -11.02 0.41 5.63
C GLU A 136 -11.42 0.54 4.16
N VAL A 137 -10.89 1.55 3.47
CA VAL A 137 -11.12 1.77 2.02
C VAL A 137 -10.67 0.55 1.20
N ILE A 138 -9.46 0.03 1.44
CA ILE A 138 -8.96 -1.14 0.70
C ILE A 138 -9.82 -2.37 0.97
N ARG A 139 -10.21 -2.58 2.21
CA ARG A 139 -11.08 -3.71 2.59
C ARG A 139 -12.43 -3.62 1.90
N ASP A 140 -13.07 -2.46 1.93
CA ASP A 140 -14.37 -2.25 1.31
C ASP A 140 -14.26 -2.36 -0.22
N GLY A 141 -13.20 -1.83 -0.82
CA GLY A 141 -12.91 -1.98 -2.24
C GLY A 141 -12.64 -3.41 -2.71
N THR A 142 -12.05 -4.26 -1.86
CA THR A 142 -11.87 -5.69 -2.18
C THR A 142 -13.16 -6.48 -2.07
N THR A 143 -14.16 -5.97 -1.35
CA THR A 143 -15.48 -6.58 -1.21
C THR A 143 -16.46 -6.19 -2.34
N ILE A 144 -16.15 -5.19 -3.15
CA ILE A 144 -17.01 -4.67 -4.24
C ILE A 144 -17.29 -5.69 -5.34
N THR A 145 -16.54 -6.76 -5.46
CA THR A 145 -16.84 -7.83 -6.42
C THR A 145 -18.03 -8.71 -6.01
N GLY A 146 -18.68 -8.47 -4.89
CA GLY A 146 -19.85 -9.23 -4.45
C GLY A 146 -20.60 -8.60 -3.29
N LYS A 147 -21.69 -7.87 -3.61
CA LYS A 147 -22.86 -7.57 -2.76
C LYS A 147 -22.56 -7.14 -1.33
N ASN A 148 -22.81 -5.86 -1.03
CA ASN A 148 -23.07 -5.26 0.28
C ASN A 148 -22.65 -6.12 1.49
N PRO A 149 -21.50 -5.93 2.08
CA PRO A 149 -21.27 -6.40 3.43
C PRO A 149 -22.10 -5.51 4.34
N THR A 150 -23.10 -6.09 4.98
CA THR A 150 -23.74 -5.49 6.16
C THR A 150 -22.63 -4.98 7.09
N LYS A 151 -22.78 -3.77 7.60
CA LYS A 151 -21.86 -3.05 8.50
C LYS A 151 -21.59 -3.74 9.86
N GLN A 152 -21.55 -5.07 9.91
CA GLN A 152 -21.31 -5.89 11.08
C GLN A 152 -20.33 -7.01 10.76
N GLY A 153 -19.09 -6.64 10.41
CA GLY A 153 -17.97 -7.55 10.46
C GLY A 153 -17.07 -7.13 11.60
N GLU A 154 -16.94 -7.98 12.59
CA GLU A 154 -15.98 -7.79 13.69
C GLU A 154 -14.58 -7.53 13.10
N TYR A 155 -14.00 -6.40 13.50
CA TYR A 155 -12.62 -6.09 13.23
C TYR A 155 -11.74 -7.14 13.94
N HIS A 156 -11.23 -8.09 13.25
CA HIS A 156 -10.02 -8.73 13.68
C HIS A 156 -8.88 -7.77 13.37
N ASP A 157 -8.54 -6.96 14.36
CA ASP A 157 -7.35 -6.12 14.34
C ASP A 157 -6.15 -7.01 14.01
N PHE A 158 -5.61 -6.88 12.80
CA PHE A 158 -4.31 -7.46 12.48
C PHE A 158 -3.20 -6.88 13.39
N TRP A 159 -3.51 -5.80 14.10
CA TRP A 159 -2.70 -5.10 15.08
C TRP A 159 -3.22 -5.28 16.52
N GLY A 160 -3.97 -6.34 16.78
CA GLY A 160 -4.48 -6.66 18.12
C GLY A 160 -3.35 -6.77 19.12
N ASN A 161 -3.30 -5.82 20.03
CA ASN A 161 -2.51 -5.76 21.24
C ASN A 161 -0.99 -5.58 21.07
N VAL A 162 -0.56 -4.33 21.06
CA VAL A 162 0.65 -3.87 21.76
C VAL A 162 0.28 -2.80 22.76
#